data_2da29f74801d5b3818f83b806a9dd146
#
_entry.id   2da29f74801d5b3818f83b806a9dd146
#
_cell.length_a   1.000
_cell.length_b   1.000
_cell.length_c   1.000
_cell.angle_alpha   90.00
_cell.angle_beta   90.00
_cell.angle_gamma   90.00
#
_symmetry.space_group_name_H-M   'P 1'
#
loop_
_entity.id
_entity.type
_entity.pdbx_description
1 polymer ?
#
loop_
_entity_poly.entity_id
_entity_poly.type
_entity_poly.pdbx_seq_one_letter_code
_entity_poly.pdbx_strand_id
1 'polypeptide(L)'
;MSVARITTVNFNTKEDCDTMVENYVANAVSEFPEAKQLLQVRTSDTSVVAISLYADNEAMERASAARDKRLGASHHQHESLDTKTGEVKLNHSSNN
;
A
#
# COMPACT_ATOMS: atom_id res chain seq x y z
N MET A 1 -4.30 -9.70 17.01
CA MET A 1 -3.65 -10.48 15.96
C MET A 1 -3.35 -9.59 14.77
N SER A 2 -2.11 -9.59 14.33
CA SER A 2 -1.70 -8.70 13.25
C SER A 2 -2.30 -9.12 11.90
N VAL A 3 -2.68 -8.13 11.12
CA VAL A 3 -3.23 -8.34 9.78
C VAL A 3 -2.45 -7.49 8.78
N ALA A 4 -2.44 -7.92 7.53
CA ALA A 4 -1.79 -7.18 6.46
C ALA A 4 -2.73 -7.02 5.28
N ARG A 5 -2.55 -5.90 4.57
CA ARG A 5 -3.20 -5.64 3.30
C ARG A 5 -2.15 -5.62 2.22
N ILE A 6 -2.37 -6.37 1.16
CA ILE A 6 -1.47 -6.45 0.02
C ILE A 6 -2.21 -5.91 -1.19
N THR A 7 -1.69 -4.82 -1.76
CA THR A 7 -2.31 -4.17 -2.90
C THR A 7 -1.36 -4.21 -4.08
N THR A 8 -1.81 -4.78 -5.20
CA THR A 8 -1.07 -4.78 -6.46
C THR A 8 -1.74 -3.81 -7.41
N VAL A 9 -0.99 -2.86 -7.93
CA VAL A 9 -1.50 -1.86 -8.87
C VAL A 9 -0.69 -1.92 -10.16
N ASN A 10 -1.40 -2.01 -11.28
CA ASN A 10 -0.81 -1.89 -12.60
C ASN A 10 -1.26 -0.58 -13.20
N PHE A 11 -0.29 0.25 -13.60
CA PHE A 11 -0.54 1.58 -14.14
C PHE A 11 -0.58 1.55 -15.65
N ASN A 12 -1.22 2.57 -16.23
CA ASN A 12 -1.34 2.69 -17.68
C ASN A 12 0.00 3.00 -18.34
N THR A 13 0.84 3.78 -17.67
CA THR A 13 2.15 4.20 -18.20
C THR A 13 3.21 4.16 -17.11
N LYS A 14 4.48 4.17 -17.55
CA LYS A 14 5.61 4.29 -16.63
C LYS A 14 5.55 5.60 -15.85
N GLU A 15 5.16 6.68 -16.51
CA GLU A 15 5.06 8.02 -15.89
C GLU A 15 4.01 8.05 -14.78
N ASP A 16 2.87 7.40 -14.99
CA ASP A 16 1.84 7.29 -13.94
C ASP A 16 2.36 6.51 -12.75
N CYS A 17 3.11 5.44 -13.00
CA CYS A 17 3.75 4.65 -11.95
C CYS A 17 4.78 5.47 -11.19
N ASP A 18 5.64 6.22 -11.91
CA ASP A 18 6.65 7.10 -11.29
C ASP A 18 5.99 8.10 -10.35
N THR A 19 4.90 8.74 -10.80
CA THR A 19 4.17 9.74 -10.02
C THR A 19 3.59 9.13 -8.74
N MET A 20 2.99 7.96 -8.85
CA MET A 20 2.40 7.28 -7.69
C MET A 20 3.48 6.87 -6.69
N VAL A 21 4.60 6.33 -7.16
CA VAL A 21 5.70 5.92 -6.27
C VAL A 21 6.24 7.13 -5.51
N GLU A 22 6.50 8.24 -6.19
CA GLU A 22 7.00 9.46 -5.56
C GLU A 22 6.02 9.98 -4.50
N ASN A 23 4.74 10.03 -4.84
CA ASN A 23 3.71 10.52 -3.93
C ASN A 23 3.57 9.61 -2.70
N TYR A 24 3.58 8.30 -2.90
CA TYR A 24 3.48 7.33 -1.82
C TYR A 24 4.67 7.44 -0.87
N VAL A 25 5.87 7.47 -1.41
CA VAL A 25 7.10 7.59 -0.60
C VAL A 25 7.07 8.87 0.24
N ALA A 26 6.58 9.98 -0.33
CA ALA A 26 6.54 11.25 0.37
C ALA A 26 5.47 11.32 1.47
N ASN A 27 4.35 10.63 1.31
CA ASN A 27 3.16 10.89 2.14
C ASN A 27 2.62 9.70 2.92
N ALA A 28 2.94 8.46 2.55
CA ALA A 28 2.27 7.29 3.12
C ALA A 28 2.41 7.18 4.65
N VAL A 29 3.57 7.50 5.18
CA VAL A 29 3.81 7.40 6.63
C VAL A 29 2.84 8.30 7.39
N SER A 30 2.61 9.53 6.90
CA SER A 30 1.68 10.44 7.55
C SER A 30 0.22 10.11 7.28
N GLU A 31 -0.08 9.51 6.12
CA GLU A 31 -1.45 9.12 5.77
C GLU A 31 -1.92 7.88 6.52
N PHE A 32 -0.99 6.98 6.87
CA PHE A 32 -1.31 5.71 7.53
C PHE A 32 -0.61 5.60 8.88
N PRO A 33 -0.92 6.47 9.84
CA PRO A 33 -0.19 6.51 11.11
C PRO A 33 -0.34 5.26 11.97
N GLU A 34 -1.39 4.47 11.76
CA GLU A 34 -1.61 3.25 12.53
C GLU A 34 -0.93 2.02 11.92
N ALA A 35 -0.34 2.17 10.73
CA ALA A 35 0.39 1.07 10.11
C ALA A 35 1.67 0.79 10.90
N LYS A 36 1.88 -0.47 11.26
CA LYS A 36 3.10 -0.91 11.94
C LYS A 36 4.26 -1.02 10.97
N GLN A 37 3.98 -1.27 9.71
CA GLN A 37 4.97 -1.38 8.67
C GLN A 37 4.32 -1.03 7.33
N LEU A 38 5.04 -0.28 6.51
CA LEU A 38 4.64 0.05 5.15
C LEU A 38 5.79 -0.33 4.23
N LEU A 39 5.47 -1.12 3.22
CA LEU A 39 6.42 -1.50 2.17
C LEU A 39 5.80 -1.17 0.83
N GLN A 40 6.63 -0.63 -0.07
CA GLN A 40 6.24 -0.47 -1.47
C GLN A 40 7.35 -1.06 -2.32
N VAL A 41 6.99 -1.99 -3.19
CA VAL A 41 7.94 -2.65 -4.07
C VAL A 41 7.51 -2.40 -5.51
N ARG A 42 8.40 -1.84 -6.31
CA ARG A 42 8.15 -1.66 -7.72
C ARG A 42 8.59 -2.92 -8.45
N THR A 43 7.65 -3.62 -9.06
CA THR A 43 7.89 -4.92 -9.68
C THR A 43 8.15 -4.82 -11.18
N SER A 44 7.80 -3.70 -11.79
CA SER A 44 8.10 -3.41 -13.20
C SER A 44 7.97 -1.91 -13.44
N ASP A 45 8.17 -1.47 -14.68
CA ASP A 45 8.00 -0.05 -15.04
C ASP A 45 6.58 0.46 -14.75
N THR A 46 5.59 -0.43 -14.75
CA THR A 46 4.18 -0.06 -14.61
C THR A 46 3.48 -0.75 -13.44
N SER A 47 4.19 -1.48 -12.59
CA SER A 47 3.56 -2.24 -11.50
C SER A 47 4.21 -1.97 -10.16
N VAL A 48 3.38 -1.85 -9.12
CA VAL A 48 3.85 -1.77 -7.73
C VAL A 48 3.02 -2.69 -6.85
N VAL A 49 3.65 -3.17 -5.78
CA VAL A 49 2.99 -3.91 -4.72
C VAL A 49 3.21 -3.14 -3.43
N ALA A 50 2.13 -2.83 -2.72
CA ALA A 50 2.19 -2.16 -1.43
C ALA A 50 1.69 -3.12 -0.35
N ILE A 51 2.43 -3.21 0.75
CA ILE A 51 2.08 -4.06 1.88
C ILE A 51 1.99 -3.17 3.11
N SER A 52 0.83 -3.18 3.78
CA SER A 52 0.61 -2.45 5.03
C SER A 52 0.29 -3.45 6.14
N LEU A 53 0.95 -3.30 7.26
CA LEU A 53 0.77 -4.17 8.42
C LEU A 53 0.12 -3.40 9.54
N TYR A 54 -0.93 -3.97 10.15
CA TYR A 54 -1.69 -3.34 11.24
C TYR A 54 -1.77 -4.28 12.44
N ALA A 55 -1.96 -3.68 13.61
CA ALA A 55 -2.08 -4.45 14.86
C ALA A 55 -3.30 -5.39 14.84
N ASP A 56 -4.40 -4.94 14.22
CA ASP A 56 -5.65 -5.70 14.14
C ASP A 56 -6.52 -5.18 12.99
N ASN A 57 -7.65 -5.83 12.77
CA ASN A 57 -8.59 -5.44 11.72
C ASN A 57 -9.17 -4.03 11.93
N GLU A 58 -9.38 -3.63 13.17
CA GLU A 58 -9.94 -2.32 13.48
C GLU A 58 -8.99 -1.21 13.05
N ALA A 59 -7.70 -1.36 13.31
CA ALA A 59 -6.68 -0.40 12.87
C ALA A 59 -6.64 -0.33 11.33
N MET A 60 -6.75 -1.47 10.66
CA MET A 60 -6.78 -1.52 9.20
C MET A 60 -8.02 -0.81 8.65
N GLU A 61 -9.17 -1.00 9.28
CA GLU A 61 -10.40 -0.34 8.85
C GLU A 61 -10.32 1.18 9.02
N ARG A 62 -9.70 1.66 10.10
CA ARG A 62 -9.50 3.09 10.29
C ARG A 62 -8.62 3.69 9.20
N ALA A 63 -7.68 2.93 8.68
CA ALA A 63 -6.81 3.36 7.58
C ALA A 63 -7.53 3.35 6.22
N SER A 64 -8.67 2.67 6.11
CA SER A 64 -9.37 2.50 4.84
C SER A 64 -9.82 3.81 4.22
N ALA A 65 -10.23 4.78 5.03
CA ALA A 65 -10.67 6.08 4.52
C ALA A 65 -9.54 6.80 3.77
N ALA A 66 -8.33 6.82 4.34
CA ALA A 66 -7.17 7.44 3.70
C ALA A 66 -6.77 6.68 2.44
N ARG A 67 -6.83 5.34 2.49
CA ARG A 67 -6.52 4.48 1.36
C ARG A 67 -7.49 4.72 0.20
N ASP A 68 -8.79 4.78 0.50
CA ASP A 68 -9.82 4.98 -0.51
C ASP A 68 -9.67 6.34 -1.17
N LYS A 69 -9.35 7.37 -0.39
CA LYS A 69 -9.10 8.71 -0.91
C LYS A 69 -7.91 8.72 -1.86
N ARG A 70 -6.81 8.06 -1.48
CA ARG A 70 -5.62 7.98 -2.32
C ARG A 70 -5.91 7.25 -3.63
N LEU A 71 -6.56 6.09 -3.56
CA LEU A 71 -6.86 5.27 -4.73
C LEU A 71 -7.88 5.98 -5.64
N GLY A 72 -8.85 6.68 -5.05
CA GLY A 72 -9.79 7.47 -5.83
C GLY A 72 -9.14 8.61 -6.57
N ALA A 73 -8.17 9.30 -5.94
CA ALA A 73 -7.45 10.40 -6.58
C ALA A 73 -6.58 9.93 -7.75
N SER A 74 -6.09 8.68 -7.71
CA SER A 74 -5.25 8.13 -8.78
C SER A 74 -5.99 7.16 -9.71
N HIS A 75 -7.30 7.06 -9.58
CA HIS A 75 -8.13 6.11 -10.32
C HIS A 75 -7.86 6.12 -11.83
N HIS A 76 -7.67 7.27 -12.41
CA HIS A 76 -7.43 7.40 -13.86
C HIS A 76 -6.03 6.95 -14.30
N GLN A 77 -5.12 6.73 -13.36
CA GLN A 77 -3.73 6.39 -13.66
C GLN A 77 -3.46 4.90 -13.68
N HIS A 78 -4.32 4.09 -13.05
CA HIS A 78 -4.06 2.66 -12.99
C HIS A 78 -5.03 1.87 -13.88
N GLU A 79 -4.47 0.82 -14.49
CA GLU A 79 -5.18 -0.10 -15.36
C GLU A 79 -5.95 -1.14 -14.56
N SER A 80 -5.34 -1.64 -13.49
CA SER A 80 -5.96 -2.63 -12.62
C SER A 80 -5.45 -2.51 -11.20
N LEU A 81 -6.26 -2.95 -10.26
CA LEU A 81 -5.92 -2.94 -8.84
C LEU A 81 -6.46 -4.20 -8.19
N ASP A 82 -5.62 -4.91 -7.45
CA ASP A 82 -6.00 -6.08 -6.70
C ASP A 82 -5.62 -5.89 -5.23
N THR A 83 -6.54 -6.21 -4.33
CA THR A 83 -6.31 -6.08 -2.89
C THR A 83 -6.62 -7.39 -2.22
N LYS A 84 -5.68 -7.86 -1.40
CA LYS A 84 -5.87 -9.03 -0.55
C LYS A 84 -5.53 -8.66 0.88
N THR A 85 -6.26 -9.23 1.82
CA THR A 85 -6.02 -9.05 3.24
C THR A 85 -5.91 -10.40 3.91
N GLY A 86 -5.12 -10.47 4.96
CA GLY A 86 -4.97 -11.73 5.67
C GLY A 86 -4.27 -11.55 7.00
N GLU A 87 -4.29 -12.62 7.76
CA GLU A 87 -3.64 -12.70 9.06
C GLU A 87 -2.13 -12.89 8.87
N VAL A 88 -1.34 -12.11 9.60
CA VAL A 88 0.11 -12.25 9.54
C VAL A 88 0.54 -13.46 10.34
N LYS A 89 1.22 -14.40 9.70
CA LYS A 89 1.68 -15.63 10.34
C LYS A 89 3.11 -15.56 10.82
N LEU A 90 3.95 -14.73 10.18
CA LEU A 90 5.33 -14.52 10.59
C LEU A 90 5.69 -13.07 10.35
N ASN A 91 6.22 -12.43 11.36
CA ASN A 91 6.75 -11.06 11.25
C ASN A 91 8.07 -11.03 12.02
N HIS A 92 9.16 -11.17 11.29
CA HIS A 92 10.50 -11.14 11.84
C HIS A 92 11.29 -10.02 11.17
N SER A 93 12.01 -9.25 11.97
CA SER A 93 12.86 -8.18 11.46
C SER A 93 14.30 -8.41 11.93
N SER A 94 15.24 -8.17 11.04
CA SER A 94 16.64 -8.21 11.36
C SER A 94 17.14 -6.79 11.59
N ASN A 95 18.05 -6.62 12.56
CA ASN A 95 18.64 -5.32 12.87
C ASN A 95 19.95 -5.06 12.13
N ASN A 96 20.26 -5.85 11.13
CA ASN A 96 21.47 -5.67 10.34
C ASN A 96 21.34 -4.58 9.29
#